data_1e08243350b471f5550f6d30e097cb34
#
_entry.id   1e08243350b471f5550f6d30e097cb34
#
_cell.length_a   1.000
_cell.length_b   1.000
_cell.length_c   1.000
_cell.angle_alpha   90.00
_cell.angle_beta   90.00
_cell.angle_gamma   90.00
#
_symmetry.space_group_name_H-M   'P 1'
#
loop_
_entity.id
_entity.type
_entity.pdbx_description
1 polymer ?
#
loop_
_entity_poly.entity_id
_entity_poly.type
_entity_poly.pdbx_seq_one_letter_code
_entity_poly.pdbx_strand_id
1 'polypeptide(L)'
;MKKYYENVILITRGILEKQHRNIMSLKREKGRNMNYVGIDIGSTASKVVVEGDKKEHFVLPTGWSSKETCEKIKNKLLEMGVDVTSDDTKVVATGYGRIAVDFADHVITEITCHARGGRELAGGDCSIIDVGGQDTKVIIVQNGMVSDFQMNDKCSAGTGKFLEIMANRLGVTINELFDMAAAGEVIPISSLCT
;
A
#
# COMPACT_ATOMS: atom_id res chain seq x y z
N MET A 1 6.99 8.29 -9.54
CA MET A 1 5.73 8.44 -8.78
C MET A 1 4.57 7.65 -9.41
N LYS A 2 4.20 7.85 -10.69
CA LYS A 2 3.07 7.15 -11.34
C LYS A 2 3.14 5.62 -11.22
N LYS A 3 4.31 5.02 -11.46
CA LYS A 3 4.56 3.57 -11.37
C LYS A 3 4.49 3.02 -9.93
N TYR A 4 4.85 3.82 -8.93
CA TYR A 4 4.75 3.47 -7.52
C TYR A 4 3.28 3.43 -7.06
N TYR A 5 2.45 4.36 -7.54
CA TYR A 5 1.02 4.39 -7.26
C TYR A 5 0.26 3.23 -7.91
N GLU A 6 0.64 2.85 -9.13
CA GLU A 6 0.09 1.68 -9.82
C GLU A 6 0.36 0.38 -9.04
N ASN A 7 1.55 0.26 -8.42
CA ASN A 7 1.91 -0.90 -7.61
C ASN A 7 1.06 -1.02 -6.33
N VAL A 8 0.75 0.08 -5.65
CA VAL A 8 -0.11 0.07 -4.46
C VAL A 8 -1.56 -0.26 -4.81
N ILE A 9 -2.04 0.22 -5.95
CA ILE A 9 -3.38 -0.11 -6.48
C ILE A 9 -3.50 -1.61 -6.71
N LEU A 10 -2.49 -2.25 -7.30
CA LEU A 10 -2.47 -3.69 -7.56
C LEU A 10 -2.39 -4.54 -6.29
N ILE A 11 -1.69 -4.07 -5.26
CA ILE A 11 -1.61 -4.74 -3.94
C ILE A 11 -3.00 -4.85 -3.30
N THR A 12 -3.74 -3.76 -3.27
CA THR A 12 -5.11 -3.73 -2.72
C THR A 12 -6.09 -4.53 -3.60
N ARG A 13 -5.93 -4.46 -4.92
CA ARG A 13 -6.74 -5.19 -5.89
C ARG A 13 -6.63 -6.72 -5.75
N GLY A 14 -5.43 -7.27 -5.59
CA GLY A 14 -5.23 -8.72 -5.43
C GLY A 14 -5.92 -9.31 -4.19
N ILE A 15 -6.02 -8.54 -3.10
CA ILE A 15 -6.75 -8.94 -1.88
C ILE A 15 -8.26 -8.93 -2.14
N LEU A 16 -8.75 -7.88 -2.76
CA LEU A 16 -10.17 -7.70 -3.04
C LEU A 16 -10.66 -8.73 -4.06
N GLU A 17 -9.90 -9.08 -5.09
CA GLU A 17 -10.33 -10.02 -6.14
C GLU A 17 -10.49 -11.47 -5.65
N LYS A 18 -9.70 -11.93 -4.68
CA LYS A 18 -9.86 -13.30 -4.15
C LYS A 18 -11.09 -13.41 -3.23
N GLN A 19 -11.35 -12.40 -2.42
CA GLN A 19 -12.59 -12.31 -1.67
C GLN A 19 -13.79 -12.06 -2.60
N HIS A 20 -13.59 -11.24 -3.64
CA HIS A 20 -14.56 -10.97 -4.68
C HIS A 20 -15.00 -12.23 -5.45
N ARG A 21 -14.09 -13.14 -5.83
CA ARG A 21 -14.45 -14.41 -6.48
C ARG A 21 -15.35 -15.29 -5.61
N ASN A 22 -15.06 -15.38 -4.31
CA ASN A 22 -15.91 -16.13 -3.37
C ASN A 22 -17.26 -15.42 -3.12
N ILE A 23 -17.28 -14.08 -3.12
CA ILE A 23 -18.48 -13.27 -2.92
C ILE A 23 -19.29 -13.14 -4.21
N MET A 24 -18.65 -13.09 -5.40
CA MET A 24 -19.31 -13.06 -6.70
C MET A 24 -20.06 -14.35 -6.99
N SER A 25 -19.60 -15.52 -6.49
CA SER A 25 -20.36 -16.76 -6.59
C SER A 25 -21.67 -16.72 -5.77
N LEU A 26 -21.65 -15.99 -4.64
CA LEU A 26 -22.81 -15.79 -3.77
C LEU A 26 -23.73 -14.65 -4.23
N LYS A 27 -23.26 -13.73 -5.09
CA LYS A 27 -23.96 -12.49 -5.46
C LYS A 27 -24.58 -12.45 -6.85
N ARG A 28 -24.26 -13.39 -7.74
CA ARG A 28 -25.06 -13.59 -8.95
C ARG A 28 -26.56 -13.84 -8.65
N GLU A 29 -26.88 -14.13 -7.38
CA GLU A 29 -28.25 -14.33 -6.91
C GLU A 29 -28.98 -13.07 -6.45
N LYS A 30 -28.32 -11.90 -6.24
CA LYS A 30 -28.99 -10.71 -5.63
C LYS A 30 -28.97 -9.40 -6.43
N GLY A 31 -28.31 -9.33 -7.59
CA GLY A 31 -28.39 -8.16 -8.49
C GLY A 31 -27.93 -6.82 -7.89
N ARG A 32 -27.16 -6.81 -6.78
CA ARG A 32 -26.63 -5.60 -6.15
C ARG A 32 -25.21 -5.32 -6.61
N ASN A 33 -24.96 -4.09 -7.02
CA ASN A 33 -23.64 -3.59 -7.30
C ASN A 33 -22.90 -3.29 -5.97
N MET A 34 -21.67 -3.77 -5.82
CA MET A 34 -20.89 -3.63 -4.59
C MET A 34 -19.64 -2.81 -4.84
N ASN A 35 -19.29 -1.97 -3.89
CA ASN A 35 -17.99 -1.31 -3.80
C ASN A 35 -17.06 -2.06 -2.84
N TYR A 36 -15.80 -2.22 -3.24
CA TYR A 36 -14.73 -2.76 -2.42
C TYR A 36 -13.69 -1.69 -2.22
N VAL A 37 -13.39 -1.38 -0.97
CA VAL A 37 -12.46 -0.33 -0.59
C VAL A 37 -11.25 -0.96 0.10
N GLY A 38 -10.07 -0.71 -0.43
CA GLY A 38 -8.81 -1.05 0.20
C GLY A 38 -8.15 0.21 0.76
N ILE A 39 -7.76 0.18 2.04
CA ILE A 39 -7.13 1.30 2.74
C ILE A 39 -5.81 0.84 3.31
N ASP A 40 -4.71 1.45 2.86
CA ASP A 40 -3.37 1.27 3.44
C ASP A 40 -2.98 2.55 4.20
N ILE A 41 -2.98 2.49 5.52
CA ILE A 41 -2.49 3.59 6.38
C ILE A 41 -1.01 3.37 6.65
N GLY A 42 -0.17 3.82 5.72
CA GLY A 42 1.28 3.78 5.88
C GLY A 42 1.82 4.87 6.81
N SER A 43 3.10 4.79 7.17
CA SER A 43 3.75 5.76 8.07
C SER A 43 3.88 7.18 7.48
N THR A 44 4.02 7.30 6.18
CA THR A 44 4.22 8.58 5.47
C THR A 44 3.01 8.97 4.63
N ALA A 45 2.41 7.99 3.96
CA ALA A 45 1.27 8.22 3.07
C ALA A 45 0.23 7.13 3.23
N SER A 46 -1.04 7.52 3.17
CA SER A 46 -2.19 6.64 3.15
C SER A 46 -2.73 6.54 1.74
N LYS A 47 -3.02 5.32 1.30
CA LYS A 47 -3.45 5.01 -0.06
C LYS A 47 -4.82 4.35 0.01
N VAL A 48 -5.70 4.74 -0.88
CA VAL A 48 -7.06 4.21 -0.96
C VAL A 48 -7.38 3.81 -2.39
N VAL A 49 -7.98 2.64 -2.53
CA VAL A 49 -8.47 2.11 -3.80
C VAL A 49 -9.92 1.72 -3.65
N VAL A 50 -10.72 2.07 -4.61
CA VAL A 50 -12.12 1.65 -4.74
C VAL A 50 -12.26 0.81 -6.00
N GLU A 51 -12.84 -0.38 -5.85
CA GLU A 51 -13.17 -1.30 -6.95
C GLU A 51 -14.64 -1.71 -6.85
N GLY A 52 -15.34 -1.73 -7.97
CA GLY A 52 -16.76 -2.07 -8.05
C GLY A 52 -17.42 -1.30 -9.17
N ASP A 53 -18.52 -0.62 -8.90
CA ASP A 53 -19.17 0.30 -9.84
C ASP A 53 -18.27 1.47 -10.20
N LYS A 54 -17.48 1.91 -9.24
CA LYS A 54 -16.45 2.94 -9.39
C LYS A 54 -15.08 2.32 -9.33
N LYS A 55 -14.16 2.82 -10.14
CA LYS A 55 -12.73 2.47 -10.10
C LYS A 55 -11.95 3.74 -9.87
N GLU A 56 -11.63 3.97 -8.62
CA GLU A 56 -10.98 5.19 -8.18
C GLU A 56 -9.83 4.88 -7.23
N HIS A 57 -8.88 5.78 -7.15
CA HIS A 57 -7.82 5.72 -6.16
C HIS A 57 -7.35 7.11 -5.79
N PHE A 58 -6.83 7.23 -4.58
CA PHE A 58 -6.19 8.45 -4.12
C PHE A 58 -5.16 8.18 -3.05
N VAL A 59 -4.30 9.17 -2.84
CA VAL A 59 -3.26 9.17 -1.81
C VAL A 59 -3.38 10.44 -0.99
N LEU A 60 -3.22 10.29 0.31
CA LEU A 60 -3.16 11.39 1.27
C LEU A 60 -1.88 11.28 2.10
N PRO A 61 -1.27 12.37 2.52
CA PRO A 61 -0.25 12.32 3.56
C PRO A 61 -0.84 11.70 4.83
N THR A 62 -0.16 10.73 5.42
CA THR A 62 -0.51 10.27 6.76
C THR A 62 0.00 11.31 7.74
N GLY A 63 -0.88 12.07 8.36
CA GLY A 63 -0.52 13.07 9.36
C GLY A 63 0.01 12.43 10.65
N TRP A 64 0.04 13.21 11.72
CA TRP A 64 0.45 12.74 13.04
C TRP A 64 -0.56 11.80 13.71
N SER A 65 -1.83 11.82 13.25
CA SER A 65 -2.93 11.04 13.79
C SER A 65 -3.54 10.15 12.72
N SER A 66 -3.40 8.83 12.87
CA SER A 66 -4.07 7.86 12.00
C SER A 66 -5.60 8.01 12.07
N LYS A 67 -6.15 8.41 13.22
CA LYS A 67 -7.59 8.65 13.39
C LYS A 67 -8.08 9.82 12.52
N GLU A 68 -7.37 10.95 12.55
CA GLU A 68 -7.71 12.10 11.68
C GLU A 68 -7.57 11.74 10.19
N THR A 69 -6.58 10.92 9.86
CA THR A 69 -6.38 10.44 8.49
C THR A 69 -7.54 9.56 8.05
N CYS A 70 -8.04 8.67 8.93
CA CYS A 70 -9.23 7.85 8.66
C CYS A 70 -10.48 8.70 8.43
N GLU A 71 -10.70 9.74 9.21
CA GLU A 71 -11.83 10.65 8.99
C GLU A 71 -11.74 11.39 7.64
N LYS A 72 -10.54 11.85 7.28
CA LYS A 72 -10.32 12.47 5.95
C LYS A 72 -10.59 11.49 4.81
N ILE A 73 -10.18 10.23 4.96
CA ILE A 73 -10.44 9.16 3.99
C ILE A 73 -11.94 8.91 3.88
N LYS A 74 -12.63 8.75 5.00
CA LYS A 74 -14.08 8.51 5.06
C LYS A 74 -14.87 9.63 4.36
N ASN A 75 -14.55 10.89 4.67
CA ASN A 75 -15.18 12.05 4.06
C ASN A 75 -14.93 12.08 2.55
N LYS A 76 -13.70 11.83 2.11
CA LYS A 76 -13.37 11.81 0.69
C LYS A 76 -14.06 10.68 -0.07
N LEU A 77 -14.18 9.50 0.53
CA LEU A 77 -14.96 8.39 -0.05
C LEU A 77 -16.44 8.78 -0.19
N LEU A 78 -17.01 9.44 0.82
CA LEU A 78 -18.39 9.90 0.78
C LEU A 78 -18.61 10.97 -0.32
N GLU A 79 -17.69 11.94 -0.48
CA GLU A 79 -17.71 12.91 -1.58
C GLU A 79 -17.66 12.23 -2.96
N MET A 80 -16.98 11.10 -3.08
CA MET A 80 -16.93 10.27 -4.27
C MET A 80 -18.20 9.40 -4.44
N GLY A 81 -19.13 9.47 -3.50
CA GLY A 81 -20.38 8.68 -3.48
C GLY A 81 -20.15 7.22 -3.08
N VAL A 82 -19.15 6.95 -2.26
CA VAL A 82 -18.87 5.63 -1.65
C VAL A 82 -19.08 5.76 -0.14
N ASP A 83 -20.21 5.27 0.32
CA ASP A 83 -20.54 5.24 1.76
C ASP A 83 -20.00 3.95 2.38
N VAL A 84 -18.99 4.10 3.25
CA VAL A 84 -18.34 2.97 3.94
C VAL A 84 -19.23 2.31 5.01
N THR A 85 -20.36 2.93 5.35
CA THR A 85 -21.34 2.37 6.30
C THR A 85 -22.46 1.59 5.59
N SER A 86 -22.50 1.63 4.26
CA SER A 86 -23.50 0.92 3.47
C SER A 86 -23.19 -0.58 3.38
N ASP A 87 -24.23 -1.41 3.45
CA ASP A 87 -24.14 -2.86 3.21
C ASP A 87 -23.54 -3.20 1.83
N ASP A 88 -23.65 -2.29 0.87
CA ASP A 88 -23.13 -2.43 -0.49
C ASP A 88 -21.64 -2.04 -0.59
N THR A 89 -20.97 -1.69 0.51
CA THR A 89 -19.54 -1.39 0.56
C THR A 89 -18.82 -2.36 1.51
N LYS A 90 -17.67 -2.87 1.06
CA LYS A 90 -16.78 -3.70 1.89
C LYS A 90 -15.42 -3.06 1.98
N VAL A 91 -14.91 -2.93 3.20
CA VAL A 91 -13.66 -2.23 3.50
C VAL A 91 -12.61 -3.19 4.06
N VAL A 92 -11.41 -3.14 3.48
CA VAL A 92 -10.23 -3.85 4.00
C VAL A 92 -9.16 -2.84 4.35
N ALA A 93 -8.66 -2.91 5.58
CA ALA A 93 -7.58 -2.04 6.06
C ALA A 93 -6.26 -2.80 6.20
N THR A 94 -5.16 -2.11 5.86
CA THR A 94 -3.78 -2.57 6.02
C THR A 94 -2.85 -1.41 6.37
N GLY A 95 -1.55 -1.68 6.47
CA GLY A 95 -0.52 -0.71 6.84
C GLY A 95 -0.32 -0.58 8.33
N TYR A 96 0.58 0.32 8.72
CA TYR A 96 0.95 0.55 10.12
C TYR A 96 -0.24 1.05 10.95
N GLY A 97 -1.03 1.97 10.39
CA GLY A 97 -2.19 2.57 11.05
C GLY A 97 -3.51 1.81 10.87
N ARG A 98 -3.52 0.60 10.33
CA ARG A 98 -4.72 -0.18 10.01
C ARG A 98 -5.73 -0.33 11.14
N ILE A 99 -5.26 -0.36 12.39
CA ILE A 99 -6.12 -0.51 13.58
C ILE A 99 -7.00 0.72 13.81
N ALA A 100 -6.61 1.89 13.28
CA ALA A 100 -7.39 3.10 13.40
C ALA A 100 -8.59 3.17 12.43
N VAL A 101 -8.69 2.24 11.48
CA VAL A 101 -9.81 2.17 10.52
C VAL A 101 -10.93 1.36 11.16
N ASP A 102 -11.72 1.99 12.03
CA ASP A 102 -12.78 1.38 12.83
C ASP A 102 -13.99 0.90 12.00
N PHE A 103 -14.12 1.40 10.77
CA PHE A 103 -15.15 0.99 9.81
C PHE A 103 -14.68 -0.12 8.84
N ALA A 104 -13.51 -0.73 9.06
CA ALA A 104 -13.04 -1.83 8.21
C ALA A 104 -13.76 -3.14 8.54
N ASP A 105 -14.31 -3.82 7.53
CA ASP A 105 -14.82 -5.19 7.67
C ASP A 105 -13.72 -6.21 7.99
N HIS A 106 -12.50 -5.97 7.44
CA HIS A 106 -11.35 -6.83 7.66
C HIS A 106 -10.06 -6.03 7.79
N VAL A 107 -9.18 -6.52 8.67
CA VAL A 107 -7.82 -5.99 8.84
C VAL A 107 -6.82 -7.07 8.43
N ILE A 108 -5.92 -6.73 7.51
CA ILE A 108 -4.92 -7.65 6.94
C ILE A 108 -3.53 -7.07 7.13
N THR A 109 -2.53 -7.93 7.35
CA THR A 109 -1.15 -7.46 7.51
C THR A 109 -0.58 -6.93 6.20
N GLU A 110 0.25 -5.92 6.29
CA GLU A 110 0.91 -5.28 5.16
C GLU A 110 1.72 -6.29 4.33
N ILE A 111 2.47 -7.18 4.97
CA ILE A 111 3.25 -8.23 4.31
C ILE A 111 2.35 -9.12 3.43
N THR A 112 1.19 -9.51 3.93
CA THR A 112 0.22 -10.30 3.16
C THR A 112 -0.31 -9.53 1.95
N CYS A 113 -0.55 -8.24 2.12
CA CYS A 113 -1.02 -7.36 1.04
C CYS A 113 0.06 -7.22 -0.04
N HIS A 114 1.30 -6.90 0.36
CA HIS A 114 2.43 -6.77 -0.56
C HIS A 114 2.71 -8.07 -1.32
N ALA A 115 2.70 -9.22 -0.63
CA ALA A 115 2.87 -10.52 -1.26
C ALA A 115 1.84 -10.79 -2.37
N ARG A 116 0.58 -10.49 -2.10
CA ARG A 116 -0.49 -10.66 -3.10
C ARG A 116 -0.34 -9.73 -4.29
N GLY A 117 -0.09 -8.44 -4.03
CA GLY A 117 0.09 -7.46 -5.09
C GLY A 117 1.33 -7.73 -5.92
N GLY A 118 2.46 -8.04 -5.28
CA GLY A 118 3.70 -8.40 -5.97
C GLY A 118 3.54 -9.64 -6.85
N ARG A 119 2.86 -10.67 -6.34
CA ARG A 119 2.55 -11.87 -7.11
C ARG A 119 1.67 -11.60 -8.32
N GLU A 120 0.68 -10.73 -8.19
CA GLU A 120 -0.19 -10.32 -9.30
C GLU A 120 0.62 -9.59 -10.38
N LEU A 121 1.50 -8.68 -9.97
CA LEU A 121 2.39 -7.94 -10.86
C LEU A 121 3.40 -8.82 -11.59
N ALA A 122 3.99 -9.79 -10.87
CA ALA A 122 4.98 -10.69 -11.42
C ALA A 122 4.36 -11.83 -12.26
N GLY A 123 3.05 -12.02 -12.16
CA GLY A 123 2.34 -13.14 -12.80
C GLY A 123 2.61 -14.51 -12.15
N GLY A 124 3.17 -14.55 -10.94
CA GLY A 124 3.51 -15.78 -10.24
C GLY A 124 4.30 -15.55 -8.95
N ASP A 125 4.95 -16.59 -8.47
CA ASP A 125 5.82 -16.52 -7.29
C ASP A 125 7.01 -15.58 -7.53
N CYS A 126 7.39 -14.82 -6.53
CA CYS A 126 8.40 -13.76 -6.66
C CYS A 126 9.06 -13.41 -5.33
N SER A 127 10.16 -12.69 -5.42
CA SER A 127 10.76 -11.97 -4.30
C SER A 127 10.44 -10.48 -4.46
N ILE A 128 10.00 -9.85 -3.38
CA ILE A 128 9.61 -8.45 -3.33
C ILE A 128 10.59 -7.72 -2.44
N ILE A 129 11.16 -6.62 -2.94
CA ILE A 129 11.88 -5.65 -2.13
C ILE A 129 10.98 -4.43 -2.02
N ASP A 130 10.46 -4.18 -0.82
CA ASP A 130 9.62 -3.05 -0.50
C ASP A 130 10.40 -2.04 0.33
N VAL A 131 10.57 -0.83 -0.21
CA VAL A 131 11.24 0.28 0.47
C VAL A 131 10.19 1.26 0.92
N GLY A 132 9.75 1.12 2.16
CA GLY A 132 8.78 1.98 2.80
C GLY A 132 9.37 3.31 3.28
N GLY A 133 8.50 4.16 3.86
CA GLY A 133 8.93 5.44 4.43
C GLY A 133 9.83 5.29 5.65
N GLN A 134 9.59 4.28 6.49
CA GLN A 134 10.31 4.06 7.76
C GLN A 134 10.91 2.65 7.90
N ASP A 135 10.58 1.76 7.00
CA ASP A 135 11.06 0.38 7.00
C ASP A 135 11.41 -0.09 5.58
N THR A 136 12.12 -1.20 5.52
CA THR A 136 12.40 -1.91 4.26
C THR A 136 12.18 -3.38 4.49
N LYS A 137 11.46 -4.03 3.57
CA LYS A 137 11.09 -5.44 3.66
C LYS A 137 11.57 -6.21 2.44
N VAL A 138 12.02 -7.42 2.67
CA VAL A 138 12.18 -8.44 1.63
C VAL A 138 11.16 -9.52 1.91
N ILE A 139 10.30 -9.82 0.96
CA ILE A 139 9.21 -10.79 1.09
C ILE A 139 9.37 -11.86 0.01
N ILE A 140 9.43 -13.11 0.42
CA ILE A 140 9.54 -14.25 -0.49
C ILE A 140 8.15 -14.90 -0.63
N VAL A 141 7.67 -14.96 -1.86
CA VAL A 141 6.38 -15.59 -2.19
C VAL A 141 6.65 -16.90 -2.92
N GLN A 142 6.15 -18.00 -2.36
CA GLN A 142 6.25 -19.36 -2.93
C GLN A 142 4.90 -20.05 -2.80
N ASN A 143 4.49 -20.76 -3.84
CA ASN A 143 3.20 -21.44 -3.91
C ASN A 143 2.02 -20.52 -3.60
N GLY A 144 2.14 -19.23 -3.98
CA GLY A 144 1.13 -18.20 -3.79
C GLY A 144 0.97 -17.70 -2.36
N MET A 145 1.89 -18.03 -1.46
CA MET A 145 1.90 -17.62 -0.04
C MET A 145 3.25 -17.03 0.33
N VAL A 146 3.26 -16.22 1.39
CA VAL A 146 4.51 -15.75 2.01
C VAL A 146 5.20 -16.96 2.63
N SER A 147 6.38 -17.32 2.12
CA SER A 147 7.21 -18.39 2.66
C SER A 147 8.23 -17.87 3.68
N ASP A 148 8.72 -16.65 3.47
CA ASP A 148 9.67 -15.99 4.36
C ASP A 148 9.62 -14.48 4.18
N PHE A 149 10.03 -13.72 5.19
CA PHE A 149 10.25 -12.29 5.08
C PHE A 149 11.30 -11.79 6.06
N GLN A 150 12.00 -10.74 5.65
CA GLN A 150 12.91 -10.00 6.50
C GLN A 150 12.53 -8.53 6.48
N MET A 151 12.72 -7.85 7.60
CA MET A 151 12.37 -6.44 7.74
C MET A 151 13.44 -5.68 8.51
N ASN A 152 13.83 -4.51 7.99
CA ASN A 152 14.56 -3.48 8.73
C ASN A 152 13.55 -2.41 9.16
N ASP A 153 13.22 -2.38 10.43
CA ASP A 153 12.32 -1.42 11.07
C ASP A 153 12.99 -0.55 12.14
N LYS A 154 14.31 -0.70 12.31
CA LYS A 154 15.07 -0.06 13.39
C LYS A 154 16.04 1.01 12.93
N CYS A 155 16.43 0.98 11.67
CA CYS A 155 17.36 1.92 11.09
C CYS A 155 16.76 2.60 9.86
N SER A 156 16.78 3.94 9.82
CA SER A 156 16.27 4.69 8.65
C SER A 156 17.17 4.59 7.43
N ALA A 157 18.43 4.16 7.59
CA ALA A 157 19.30 3.85 6.45
C ALA A 157 18.66 2.75 5.59
N GLY A 158 18.65 2.94 4.28
CA GLY A 158 17.96 2.04 3.34
C GLY A 158 16.45 2.20 3.28
N THR A 159 15.89 3.24 3.90
CA THR A 159 14.45 3.55 3.84
C THR A 159 14.17 4.81 3.02
N GLY A 160 12.91 5.03 2.66
CA GLY A 160 12.49 6.26 1.97
C GLY A 160 12.79 7.52 2.76
N LYS A 161 12.78 7.45 4.11
CA LYS A 161 13.10 8.60 4.96
C LYS A 161 14.56 9.05 4.80
N PHE A 162 15.49 8.12 4.66
CA PHE A 162 16.88 8.45 4.37
C PHE A 162 17.00 9.19 3.03
N LEU A 163 16.34 8.69 1.98
CA LEU A 163 16.35 9.33 0.66
C LEU A 163 15.75 10.73 0.70
N GLU A 164 14.65 10.91 1.41
CA GLU A 164 14.00 12.21 1.60
C GLU A 164 14.93 13.23 2.29
N ILE A 165 15.63 12.79 3.37
CA ILE A 165 16.58 13.64 4.08
C ILE A 165 17.76 14.02 3.18
N MET A 166 18.27 13.09 2.36
CA MET A 166 19.36 13.37 1.45
C MET A 166 18.95 14.34 0.33
N ALA A 167 17.78 14.14 -0.27
CA ALA A 167 17.24 15.06 -1.27
C ALA A 167 17.10 16.48 -0.71
N ASN A 168 16.54 16.62 0.50
CA ASN A 168 16.41 17.90 1.17
C ASN A 168 17.77 18.55 1.48
N ARG A 169 18.77 17.77 1.89
CA ARG A 169 20.12 18.30 2.15
C ARG A 169 20.82 18.80 0.89
N LEU A 170 20.58 18.16 -0.24
CA LEU A 170 21.11 18.55 -1.53
C LEU A 170 20.29 19.67 -2.20
N GLY A 171 19.13 20.02 -1.64
CA GLY A 171 18.22 21.04 -2.21
C GLY A 171 17.56 20.57 -3.52
N VAL A 172 17.36 19.26 -3.68
CA VAL A 172 16.77 18.66 -4.87
C VAL A 172 15.50 17.87 -4.52
N THR A 173 14.67 17.62 -5.50
CA THR A 173 13.55 16.68 -5.37
C THR A 173 14.04 15.23 -5.33
N ILE A 174 13.21 14.32 -4.84
CA ILE A 174 13.57 12.89 -4.81
C ILE A 174 13.76 12.30 -6.22
N ASN A 175 13.07 12.83 -7.23
CA ASN A 175 13.25 12.40 -8.62
C ASN A 175 14.61 12.86 -9.17
N GLU A 176 14.97 14.11 -8.91
CA GLU A 176 16.30 14.63 -9.27
C GLU A 176 17.42 13.85 -8.56
N LEU A 177 17.21 13.48 -7.29
CA LEU A 177 18.15 12.63 -6.57
C LEU A 177 18.34 11.28 -7.28
N PHE A 178 17.27 10.65 -7.78
CA PHE A 178 17.35 9.39 -8.51
C PHE A 178 18.03 9.57 -9.88
N ASP A 179 17.76 10.66 -10.57
CA ASP A 179 18.43 10.95 -11.86
C ASP A 179 19.94 11.18 -11.66
N MET A 180 20.33 11.89 -10.60
CA MET A 180 21.72 12.07 -10.22
C MET A 180 22.39 10.74 -9.88
N ALA A 181 21.72 9.89 -9.09
CA ALA A 181 22.23 8.58 -8.71
C ALA A 181 22.40 7.64 -9.91
N ALA A 182 21.50 7.71 -10.89
CA ALA A 182 21.58 6.91 -12.11
C ALA A 182 22.74 7.34 -13.02
N ALA A 183 23.16 8.61 -12.96
CA ALA A 183 24.30 9.16 -13.71
C ALA A 183 25.64 9.00 -12.97
N GLY A 184 25.61 8.65 -11.69
CA GLY A 184 26.80 8.50 -10.85
C GLY A 184 27.42 7.11 -10.91
N GLU A 185 28.61 6.99 -10.34
CA GLU A 185 29.29 5.70 -10.16
C GLU A 185 28.87 5.06 -8.82
N VAL A 186 28.85 3.71 -8.78
CA VAL A 186 28.56 2.96 -7.56
C VAL A 186 29.74 3.05 -6.60
N ILE A 187 29.52 3.63 -5.44
CA ILE A 187 30.50 3.70 -4.36
C ILE A 187 30.09 2.69 -3.28
N PRO A 188 30.96 1.71 -2.94
CA PRO A 188 30.66 0.77 -1.86
C PRO A 188 30.68 1.49 -0.51
N ILE A 189 29.59 1.35 0.26
CA ILE A 189 29.47 1.88 1.62
C ILE A 189 29.27 0.74 2.62
N SER A 190 29.50 1.05 3.90
CA SER A 190 29.29 0.08 4.98
C SER A 190 27.82 -0.34 5.06
N SER A 191 27.59 -1.62 5.31
CA SER A 191 26.26 -2.16 5.57
C SER A 191 25.78 -1.97 7.03
N LEU A 192 26.64 -1.47 7.93
CA LEU A 192 26.31 -1.31 9.34
C LEU A 192 25.68 0.04 9.68
N CYS A 193 26.26 1.10 9.20
CA CYS A 193 25.77 2.47 9.42
C CYS A 193 26.22 3.38 8.29
N THR A 194 25.30 4.11 7.76
CA THR A 194 25.55 5.10 6.68
C THR A 194 25.98 6.43 7.26
#